data_c81446272c16b0f71a142e042d82073e
#
_entry.id   c81446272c16b0f71a142e042d82073e
#
_cell.length_a   1.000
_cell.length_b   1.000
_cell.length_c   1.000
_cell.angle_alpha   90.00
_cell.angle_beta   90.00
_cell.angle_gamma   90.00
#
_symmetry.space_group_name_H-M   'P 1'
#
loop_
_entity.id
_entity.type
_entity.pdbx_description
1 polymer ?
#
loop_
_entity_poly.entity_id
_entity_poly.type
_entity_poly.pdbx_seq_one_letter_code
_entity_poly.pdbx_strand_id
1 'polypeptide(L)'
;MSKLKKSSKLVLIVIAVAALTFFAVRIYDSLNMSPLQRWHKHVPVELTIGEMDAGDWASFLKAEERIFRTLRTEVTDQLPPEAKTPFNRYFEGSIVYPPNFAQDWNRSYVLEPSGKPVGSVVLLHGLTDSPYSLRHIARRYAAAGFAVVAIRLPGHGTVPAGLSDVRWEEWMAATRLAVREAKRLGGQDAPLHLVGFSNGGALAVKYALDAMENPKLAPPDRLILL
;
A
#
# COMPACT_ATOMS: atom_id res chain seq x y z
N MET A 1 -60.80 5.33 1.76
CA MET A 1 -59.65 6.29 1.99
C MET A 1 -59.12 6.30 3.44
N SER A 2 -59.88 6.00 4.48
CA SER A 2 -59.39 6.06 5.90
C SER A 2 -58.43 4.93 6.27
N LYS A 3 -58.64 3.69 5.80
CA LYS A 3 -57.75 2.53 6.09
C LYS A 3 -56.37 2.67 5.45
N LEU A 4 -56.27 3.21 4.22
CA LEU A 4 -54.99 3.45 3.54
C LEU A 4 -54.13 4.49 4.29
N LYS A 5 -54.74 5.57 4.81
CA LYS A 5 -54.05 6.57 5.66
C LYS A 5 -53.56 6.02 7.00
N LYS A 6 -54.26 5.03 7.56
CA LYS A 6 -53.81 4.36 8.80
C LYS A 6 -52.60 3.43 8.53
N SER A 7 -52.64 2.65 7.45
CA SER A 7 -51.50 1.79 7.05
C SER A 7 -50.26 2.58 6.74
N SER A 8 -50.34 3.71 6.01
CA SER A 8 -49.20 4.55 5.72
C SER A 8 -48.59 5.19 6.96
N LYS A 9 -49.43 5.61 7.93
CA LYS A 9 -48.93 6.10 9.21
C LYS A 9 -48.18 5.02 10.02
N LEU A 10 -48.70 3.80 10.04
CA LEU A 10 -48.05 2.68 10.72
C LEU A 10 -46.69 2.36 10.09
N VAL A 11 -46.62 2.32 8.76
CA VAL A 11 -45.36 2.11 8.03
C VAL A 11 -44.37 3.20 8.36
N LEU A 12 -44.76 4.47 8.37
CA LEU A 12 -43.88 5.59 8.74
C LEU A 12 -43.38 5.49 10.17
N ILE A 13 -44.24 5.07 11.12
CA ILE A 13 -43.83 4.85 12.52
C ILE A 13 -42.80 3.72 12.60
N VAL A 14 -43.02 2.60 11.91
CA VAL A 14 -42.09 1.47 11.89
C VAL A 14 -40.73 1.91 11.31
N ILE A 15 -40.74 2.66 10.19
CA ILE A 15 -39.50 3.20 9.60
C ILE A 15 -38.79 4.14 10.57
N ALA A 16 -39.55 5.03 11.23
CA ALA A 16 -38.99 5.96 12.20
C ALA A 16 -38.38 5.25 13.41
N VAL A 17 -39.05 4.24 13.94
CA VAL A 17 -38.54 3.44 15.05
C VAL A 17 -37.29 2.66 14.62
N ALA A 18 -37.31 2.04 13.44
CA ALA A 18 -36.14 1.33 12.91
C ALA A 18 -34.94 2.27 12.73
N ALA A 19 -35.16 3.47 12.17
CA ALA A 19 -34.11 4.47 12.02
C ALA A 19 -33.57 4.95 13.36
N LEU A 20 -34.44 5.25 14.32
CA LEU A 20 -34.03 5.67 15.66
C LEU A 20 -33.22 4.58 16.37
N THR A 21 -33.70 3.32 16.29
CA THR A 21 -32.94 2.18 16.85
C THR A 21 -31.59 2.02 16.20
N PHE A 22 -31.51 2.13 14.86
CA PHE A 22 -30.24 2.07 14.13
C PHE A 22 -29.28 3.15 14.62
N PHE A 23 -29.73 4.41 14.67
CA PHE A 23 -28.87 5.49 15.14
C PHE A 23 -28.48 5.36 16.61
N ALA A 24 -29.41 4.92 17.48
CA ALA A 24 -29.11 4.69 18.89
C ALA A 24 -28.03 3.61 19.07
N VAL A 25 -28.12 2.50 18.34
CA VAL A 25 -27.10 1.44 18.35
C VAL A 25 -25.76 1.98 17.83
N ARG A 26 -25.76 2.73 16.71
CA ARG A 26 -24.53 3.32 16.16
C ARG A 26 -23.87 4.34 17.11
N ILE A 27 -24.66 5.14 17.81
CA ILE A 27 -24.16 6.06 18.84
C ILE A 27 -23.57 5.28 20.01
N TYR A 28 -24.30 4.27 20.50
CA TYR A 28 -23.82 3.40 21.58
C TYR A 28 -22.49 2.74 21.23
N ASP A 29 -22.41 2.11 20.05
CA ASP A 29 -21.17 1.49 19.55
C ASP A 29 -20.03 2.52 19.47
N SER A 30 -20.31 3.71 18.92
CA SER A 30 -19.32 4.77 18.80
C SER A 30 -18.77 5.26 20.16
N LEU A 31 -19.66 5.39 21.16
CA LEU A 31 -19.28 5.82 22.51
C LEU A 31 -18.50 4.73 23.28
N ASN A 32 -18.68 3.45 22.92
CA ASN A 32 -18.00 2.32 23.55
C ASN A 32 -16.82 1.78 22.73
N MET A 33 -16.48 2.41 21.61
CA MET A 33 -15.29 2.04 20.84
C MET A 33 -14.02 2.27 21.65
N SER A 34 -13.09 1.32 21.54
CA SER A 34 -11.74 1.50 22.08
C SER A 34 -11.10 2.75 21.52
N PRO A 35 -10.40 3.54 22.34
CA PRO A 35 -9.74 4.77 21.85
C PRO A 35 -8.74 4.47 20.73
N LEU A 36 -8.71 5.37 19.74
CA LEU A 36 -7.77 5.28 18.63
C LEU A 36 -6.33 5.27 19.17
N GLN A 37 -5.60 4.25 18.79
CA GLN A 37 -4.20 4.06 19.13
C GLN A 37 -3.29 4.97 18.27
N ARG A 38 -2.00 5.05 18.60
CA ARG A 38 -1.03 5.88 17.85
C ARG A 38 -0.95 5.50 16.37
N TRP A 39 -0.99 4.22 16.04
CA TRP A 39 -0.98 3.75 14.64
C TRP A 39 -2.25 4.09 13.83
N HIS A 40 -3.33 4.53 14.50
CA HIS A 40 -4.52 5.08 13.85
C HIS A 40 -4.44 6.60 13.65
N LYS A 41 -3.45 7.28 14.24
CA LYS A 41 -3.34 8.74 14.26
C LYS A 41 -2.07 9.27 13.59
N HIS A 42 -0.99 8.51 13.65
CA HIS A 42 0.28 8.91 13.06
C HIS A 42 0.22 8.76 11.54
N VAL A 43 0.33 9.87 10.82
CA VAL A 43 0.40 9.90 9.35
C VAL A 43 1.85 10.09 8.96
N PRO A 44 2.51 9.09 8.34
CA PRO A 44 3.88 9.23 7.86
C PRO A 44 3.98 10.29 6.77
N VAL A 45 5.08 11.05 6.76
CA VAL A 45 5.36 12.03 5.71
C VAL A 45 6.01 11.32 4.53
N GLU A 46 5.26 11.12 3.47
CA GLU A 46 5.71 10.48 2.22
C GLU A 46 6.42 11.48 1.30
N LEU A 47 7.12 10.98 0.29
CA LEU A 47 7.66 11.81 -0.78
C LEU A 47 6.52 12.38 -1.64
N THR A 48 6.67 13.62 -2.04
CA THR A 48 5.77 14.26 -3.00
C THR A 48 5.96 13.68 -4.42
N ILE A 49 4.97 13.88 -5.29
CA ILE A 49 5.04 13.49 -6.71
C ILE A 49 6.30 14.08 -7.36
N GLY A 50 6.58 15.36 -7.14
CA GLY A 50 7.75 16.03 -7.70
C GLY A 50 9.07 15.44 -7.24
N GLU A 51 9.20 15.09 -5.96
CA GLU A 51 10.39 14.43 -5.42
C GLU A 51 10.58 13.03 -6.00
N MET A 52 9.51 12.26 -6.18
CA MET A 52 9.57 10.93 -6.79
C MET A 52 9.88 10.99 -8.28
N ASP A 53 9.30 11.93 -9.02
CA ASP A 53 9.52 12.07 -10.46
C ASP A 53 10.94 12.59 -10.77
N ALA A 54 11.49 13.47 -9.96
CA ALA A 54 12.85 13.99 -10.10
C ALA A 54 13.93 13.09 -9.46
N GLY A 55 13.54 12.26 -8.48
CA GLY A 55 14.46 11.41 -7.72
C GLY A 55 14.77 10.08 -8.39
N ASP A 56 15.71 9.39 -7.78
CA ASP A 56 16.12 8.03 -8.12
C ASP A 56 15.72 7.02 -7.01
N TRP A 57 16.00 5.73 -7.25
CA TRP A 57 15.73 4.66 -6.32
C TRP A 57 16.45 4.83 -4.97
N ALA A 58 17.68 5.31 -4.97
CA ALA A 58 18.47 5.51 -3.76
C ALA A 58 17.86 6.62 -2.87
N SER A 59 17.43 7.72 -3.47
CA SER A 59 16.76 8.81 -2.75
C SER A 59 15.40 8.37 -2.19
N PHE A 60 14.65 7.55 -2.93
CA PHE A 60 13.41 6.96 -2.47
C PHE A 60 13.64 6.03 -1.26
N LEU A 61 14.60 5.11 -1.32
CA LEU A 61 14.92 4.24 -0.19
C LEU A 61 15.39 5.02 1.05
N LYS A 62 16.15 6.11 0.85
CA LYS A 62 16.54 6.99 1.96
C LYS A 62 15.36 7.69 2.62
N ALA A 63 14.36 8.09 1.84
CA ALA A 63 13.12 8.64 2.36
C ALA A 63 12.29 7.57 3.09
N GLU A 64 12.16 6.39 2.50
CA GLU A 64 11.49 5.26 3.13
C GLU A 64 12.13 4.89 4.49
N GLU A 65 13.46 4.89 4.58
CA GLU A 65 14.17 4.65 5.86
C GLU A 65 13.82 5.71 6.91
N ARG A 66 13.68 6.99 6.52
CA ARG A 66 13.22 8.05 7.46
C ARG A 66 11.79 7.76 7.95
N ILE A 67 10.89 7.35 7.06
CA ILE A 67 9.51 7.01 7.38
C ILE A 67 9.47 5.90 8.44
N PHE A 68 10.18 4.79 8.23
CA PHE A 68 10.20 3.67 9.18
C PHE A 68 10.89 4.02 10.50
N ARG A 69 11.91 4.89 10.47
CA ARG A 69 12.53 5.42 11.70
C ARG A 69 11.56 6.28 12.49
N THR A 70 10.84 7.19 11.83
CA THR A 70 9.81 8.03 12.48
C THR A 70 8.67 7.16 13.01
N LEU A 71 8.26 6.12 12.27
CA LEU A 71 7.28 5.16 12.75
C LEU A 71 7.72 4.48 14.06
N ARG A 72 9.00 4.13 14.18
CA ARG A 72 9.54 3.57 15.40
C ARG A 72 9.41 4.57 16.56
N THR A 73 9.89 5.80 16.40
CA THR A 73 9.89 6.80 17.48
C THR A 73 8.47 7.27 17.85
N GLU A 74 7.57 7.41 16.90
CA GLU A 74 6.22 7.96 17.10
C GLU A 74 5.17 6.91 17.46
N VAL A 75 5.40 5.66 17.12
CA VAL A 75 4.43 4.58 17.35
C VAL A 75 5.02 3.51 18.27
N THR A 76 6.08 2.82 17.86
CA THR A 76 6.64 1.68 18.59
C THR A 76 7.12 2.07 20.00
N ASP A 77 7.95 3.10 20.08
CA ASP A 77 8.55 3.56 21.36
C ASP A 77 7.51 4.23 22.28
N GLN A 78 6.36 4.61 21.73
CA GLN A 78 5.27 5.27 22.44
C GLN A 78 4.08 4.34 22.76
N LEU A 79 4.24 3.03 22.58
CA LEU A 79 3.16 2.08 22.88
C LEU A 79 2.85 2.05 24.37
N PRO A 80 1.58 2.22 24.76
CA PRO A 80 1.19 2.06 26.16
C PRO A 80 1.30 0.57 26.57
N PRO A 81 1.46 0.28 27.89
CA PRO A 81 1.67 -1.09 28.38
C PRO A 81 0.65 -2.11 27.87
N GLU A 82 -0.61 -1.73 27.82
CA GLU A 82 -1.72 -2.59 27.36
C GLU A 82 -1.67 -2.94 25.87
N ALA A 83 -0.96 -2.15 25.07
CA ALA A 83 -0.75 -2.41 23.65
C ALA A 83 0.49 -3.28 23.38
N LYS A 84 1.33 -3.54 24.37
CA LYS A 84 2.54 -4.37 24.25
C LYS A 84 2.19 -5.86 24.34
N THR A 85 1.48 -6.36 23.32
CA THR A 85 1.01 -7.75 23.25
C THR A 85 1.83 -8.57 22.24
N PRO A 86 1.88 -9.91 22.38
CA PRO A 86 2.63 -10.78 21.46
C PRO A 86 2.18 -10.72 20.00
N PHE A 87 0.99 -10.19 19.73
CA PHE A 87 0.41 -10.11 18.39
C PHE A 87 0.29 -8.68 17.85
N ASN A 88 0.77 -7.67 18.59
CA ASN A 88 0.80 -6.30 18.09
C ASN A 88 2.03 -6.10 17.20
N ARG A 89 1.80 -5.93 15.89
CA ARG A 89 2.87 -5.76 14.91
C ARG A 89 3.75 -4.51 15.12
N TYR A 90 3.34 -3.58 15.98
CA TYR A 90 4.12 -2.38 16.33
C TYR A 90 4.94 -2.54 17.60
N PHE A 91 4.77 -3.63 18.34
CA PHE A 91 5.55 -3.94 19.54
C PHE A 91 6.81 -4.74 19.19
N GLU A 92 7.99 -4.25 19.54
CA GLU A 92 9.27 -4.93 19.21
C GLU A 92 9.43 -6.32 19.86
N GLY A 93 8.75 -6.57 20.99
CA GLY A 93 8.66 -7.90 21.63
C GLY A 93 7.62 -8.84 21.00
N SER A 94 6.92 -8.42 19.95
CA SER A 94 5.90 -9.22 19.29
C SER A 94 6.53 -10.24 18.32
N ILE A 95 5.92 -11.42 18.22
CA ILE A 95 6.29 -12.44 17.23
C ILE A 95 6.00 -12.04 15.78
N VAL A 96 5.17 -10.99 15.60
CA VAL A 96 4.77 -10.46 14.28
C VAL A 96 5.37 -9.07 14.01
N TYR A 97 6.33 -8.62 14.81
CA TYR A 97 7.00 -7.34 14.57
C TYR A 97 7.92 -7.44 13.34
N PRO A 98 7.66 -6.66 12.25
CA PRO A 98 8.35 -6.85 10.97
C PRO A 98 9.88 -6.75 11.04
N PRO A 99 10.48 -5.82 11.82
CA PRO A 99 11.95 -5.74 11.93
C PRO A 99 12.63 -6.94 12.60
N ASN A 100 11.89 -7.83 13.28
CA ASN A 100 12.45 -9.05 13.89
C ASN A 100 12.66 -10.18 12.86
N PHE A 101 12.15 -10.04 11.64
CA PHE A 101 12.37 -11.02 10.58
C PHE A 101 13.70 -10.74 9.84
N ALA A 102 14.30 -11.76 9.26
CA ALA A 102 15.53 -11.64 8.49
C ALA A 102 15.45 -10.60 7.34
N GLN A 103 14.24 -10.35 6.85
CA GLN A 103 13.93 -9.28 5.90
C GLN A 103 12.57 -8.68 6.21
N ASP A 104 12.51 -7.36 6.32
CA ASP A 104 11.25 -6.62 6.39
C ASP A 104 10.69 -6.42 4.97
N TRP A 105 9.86 -7.37 4.54
CA TRP A 105 9.21 -7.35 3.23
C TRP A 105 8.13 -6.26 3.08
N ASN A 106 7.82 -5.50 4.12
CA ASN A 106 6.91 -4.35 3.98
C ASN A 106 7.58 -3.15 3.32
N ARG A 107 8.91 -3.17 3.23
CA ARG A 107 9.72 -2.15 2.57
C ARG A 107 9.90 -2.47 1.10
N SER A 108 10.28 -1.46 0.34
CA SER A 108 10.71 -1.63 -1.05
C SER A 108 12.00 -2.44 -1.12
N TYR A 109 12.11 -3.28 -2.14
CA TYR A 109 13.30 -4.10 -2.34
C TYR A 109 13.58 -4.36 -3.82
N VAL A 110 14.82 -4.73 -4.09
CA VAL A 110 15.28 -5.25 -5.38
C VAL A 110 15.76 -6.69 -5.16
N LEU A 111 15.46 -7.57 -6.12
CA LEU A 111 16.13 -8.87 -6.24
C LEU A 111 16.84 -8.90 -7.60
N GLU A 112 18.15 -9.11 -7.56
CA GLU A 112 18.94 -9.28 -8.77
C GLU A 112 19.17 -10.77 -9.05
N PRO A 113 19.15 -11.19 -10.32
CA PRO A 113 19.49 -12.57 -10.69
C PRO A 113 21.02 -12.82 -10.53
N SER A 114 21.41 -14.09 -10.51
CA SER A 114 22.81 -14.49 -10.33
C SER A 114 23.74 -14.13 -11.50
N GLY A 115 23.22 -13.54 -12.57
CA GLY A 115 23.97 -13.15 -13.77
C GLY A 115 23.38 -11.92 -14.44
N LYS A 116 23.76 -11.68 -15.69
CA LYS A 116 23.19 -10.56 -16.47
C LYS A 116 21.67 -10.75 -16.58
N PRO A 117 20.86 -9.75 -16.19
CA PRO A 117 19.40 -9.84 -16.30
C PRO A 117 18.94 -10.07 -17.75
N VAL A 118 17.95 -10.95 -17.91
CA VAL A 118 17.27 -11.19 -19.20
C VAL A 118 16.12 -10.19 -19.45
N GLY A 119 15.76 -9.42 -18.44
CA GLY A 119 14.71 -8.42 -18.43
C GLY A 119 14.50 -7.90 -17.02
N SER A 120 13.45 -7.12 -16.85
CA SER A 120 13.09 -6.57 -15.54
C SER A 120 11.58 -6.68 -15.27
N VAL A 121 11.22 -6.68 -13.99
CA VAL A 121 9.82 -6.68 -13.55
C VAL A 121 9.60 -5.71 -12.40
N VAL A 122 8.52 -4.95 -12.47
CA VAL A 122 8.01 -4.15 -11.38
C VAL A 122 6.82 -4.86 -10.75
N LEU A 123 6.81 -4.96 -9.43
CA LEU A 123 5.75 -5.57 -8.65
C LEU A 123 4.99 -4.49 -7.88
N LEU A 124 3.69 -4.37 -8.14
CA LEU A 124 2.77 -3.40 -7.54
C LEU A 124 1.74 -4.13 -6.70
N HIS A 125 1.79 -3.92 -5.39
CA HIS A 125 0.91 -4.57 -4.42
C HIS A 125 -0.49 -3.93 -4.37
N GLY A 126 -1.43 -4.58 -3.67
CA GLY A 126 -2.81 -4.14 -3.51
C GLY A 126 -3.00 -3.01 -2.50
N LEU A 127 -4.24 -2.49 -2.44
CA LEU A 127 -4.65 -1.54 -1.41
C LEU A 127 -4.61 -2.21 -0.02
N THR A 128 -4.19 -1.46 1.00
CA THR A 128 -3.97 -1.94 2.38
C THR A 128 -2.92 -3.04 2.54
N ASP A 129 -2.11 -3.26 1.52
CA ASP A 129 -1.10 -4.30 1.43
C ASP A 129 0.34 -3.70 1.47
N SER A 130 1.34 -4.49 1.11
CA SER A 130 2.74 -4.09 1.02
C SER A 130 3.48 -4.99 0.03
N PRO A 131 4.74 -4.70 -0.32
CA PRO A 131 5.54 -5.60 -1.17
C PRO A 131 5.65 -7.03 -0.66
N TYR A 132 5.36 -7.27 0.63
CA TYR A 132 5.32 -8.58 1.27
C TYR A 132 4.49 -9.62 0.49
N SER A 133 3.30 -9.27 0.01
CA SER A 133 2.39 -10.22 -0.64
C SER A 133 2.95 -10.80 -1.93
N LEU A 134 3.73 -10.02 -2.67
CA LEU A 134 4.30 -10.42 -3.95
C LEU A 134 5.70 -11.05 -3.85
N ARG A 135 6.27 -11.24 -2.64
CA ARG A 135 7.63 -11.76 -2.42
C ARG A 135 7.91 -13.13 -3.04
N HIS A 136 6.90 -13.99 -3.15
CA HIS A 136 7.06 -15.30 -3.80
C HIS A 136 7.13 -15.19 -5.32
N ILE A 137 6.34 -14.28 -5.90
CA ILE A 137 6.41 -13.92 -7.33
C ILE A 137 7.77 -13.29 -7.62
N ALA A 138 8.23 -12.36 -6.76
CA ALA A 138 9.54 -11.75 -6.86
C ALA A 138 10.67 -12.78 -6.97
N ARG A 139 10.68 -13.76 -6.06
CA ARG A 139 11.68 -14.85 -6.07
C ARG A 139 11.62 -15.70 -7.35
N ARG A 140 10.43 -15.95 -7.89
CA ARG A 140 10.26 -16.71 -9.14
C ARG A 140 10.81 -15.93 -10.34
N TYR A 141 10.56 -14.62 -10.40
CA TYR A 141 11.13 -13.76 -11.44
C TYR A 141 12.65 -13.68 -11.35
N ALA A 142 13.22 -13.48 -10.16
CA ALA A 142 14.66 -13.47 -9.95
C ALA A 142 15.30 -14.81 -10.35
N ALA A 143 14.70 -15.94 -9.98
CA ALA A 143 15.15 -17.27 -10.38
C ALA A 143 15.03 -17.51 -11.89
N ALA A 144 14.13 -16.82 -12.58
CA ALA A 144 13.98 -16.85 -14.04
C ALA A 144 14.93 -15.85 -14.75
N GLY A 145 15.83 -15.19 -14.02
CA GLY A 145 16.84 -14.29 -14.60
C GLY A 145 16.41 -12.83 -14.73
N PHE A 146 15.27 -12.42 -14.18
CA PHE A 146 14.82 -11.04 -14.24
C PHE A 146 15.35 -10.23 -13.04
N ALA A 147 15.70 -8.96 -13.28
CA ALA A 147 15.83 -7.98 -12.22
C ALA A 147 14.43 -7.60 -11.70
N VAL A 148 14.22 -7.68 -10.39
CA VAL A 148 12.93 -7.42 -9.76
C VAL A 148 12.96 -6.14 -8.95
N VAL A 149 12.01 -5.26 -9.15
CA VAL A 149 11.78 -4.08 -8.33
C VAL A 149 10.39 -4.18 -7.71
N ALA A 150 10.33 -4.34 -6.40
CA ALA A 150 9.09 -4.34 -5.64
C ALA A 150 9.03 -3.06 -4.81
N ILE A 151 8.16 -2.15 -5.19
CA ILE A 151 8.04 -0.85 -4.55
C ILE A 151 6.92 -0.84 -3.51
N ARG A 152 7.18 -0.24 -2.36
CA ARG A 152 6.15 0.15 -1.39
C ARG A 152 5.43 1.39 -1.92
N LEU A 153 4.16 1.29 -2.16
CA LEU A 153 3.34 2.45 -2.53
C LEU A 153 3.22 3.41 -1.34
N PRO A 154 3.28 4.74 -1.53
CA PRO A 154 3.08 5.72 -0.47
C PRO A 154 1.87 5.41 0.42
N GLY A 155 2.01 5.60 1.73
CA GLY A 155 1.00 5.31 2.74
C GLY A 155 0.89 3.84 3.16
N HIS A 156 1.48 2.91 2.41
CA HIS A 156 1.37 1.46 2.64
C HIS A 156 2.54 0.90 3.47
N GLY A 157 2.36 -0.32 3.98
CA GLY A 157 3.40 -1.08 4.69
C GLY A 157 3.76 -0.55 6.08
N THR A 158 3.26 0.60 6.47
CA THR A 158 3.51 1.32 7.74
C THR A 158 2.35 1.15 8.72
N VAL A 159 1.54 2.17 8.89
CA VAL A 159 0.38 2.24 9.79
C VAL A 159 -0.89 2.52 9.00
N PRO A 160 -2.07 2.11 9.50
CA PRO A 160 -3.34 2.35 8.80
C PRO A 160 -3.60 3.83 8.50
N ALA A 161 -3.19 4.73 9.41
CA ALA A 161 -3.33 6.18 9.21
C ALA A 161 -2.54 6.70 7.98
N GLY A 162 -1.51 5.99 7.53
CA GLY A 162 -0.76 6.37 6.33
C GLY A 162 -1.61 6.47 5.07
N LEU A 163 -2.71 5.71 5.00
CA LEU A 163 -3.63 5.73 3.85
C LEU A 163 -4.64 6.89 3.89
N SER A 164 -4.70 7.66 4.98
CA SER A 164 -5.65 8.77 5.10
C SER A 164 -5.24 10.04 4.34
N ASP A 165 -3.98 10.15 3.94
CA ASP A 165 -3.40 11.37 3.34
C ASP A 165 -2.57 11.07 2.08
N VAL A 166 -2.95 10.04 1.33
CA VAL A 166 -2.31 9.69 0.07
C VAL A 166 -3.32 9.62 -1.06
N ARG A 167 -2.88 9.95 -2.26
CA ARG A 167 -3.69 9.93 -3.49
C ARG A 167 -3.07 8.99 -4.51
N TRP A 168 -3.89 8.51 -5.42
CA TRP A 168 -3.47 7.55 -6.46
C TRP A 168 -2.38 8.12 -7.39
N GLU A 169 -2.30 9.46 -7.55
CA GLU A 169 -1.26 10.12 -8.34
C GLU A 169 0.14 9.92 -7.73
N GLU A 170 0.24 9.84 -6.39
CA GLU A 170 1.49 9.54 -5.70
C GLU A 170 1.89 8.08 -5.93
N TRP A 171 0.93 7.16 -5.96
CA TRP A 171 1.20 5.77 -6.34
C TRP A 171 1.67 5.65 -7.79
N MET A 172 1.14 6.47 -8.70
CA MET A 172 1.63 6.53 -10.08
C MET A 172 3.04 7.09 -10.17
N ALA A 173 3.38 8.10 -9.36
CA ALA A 173 4.76 8.61 -9.30
C ALA A 173 5.74 7.54 -8.79
N ALA A 174 5.37 6.81 -7.74
CA ALA A 174 6.12 5.65 -7.26
C ALA A 174 6.25 4.56 -8.33
N THR A 175 5.18 4.27 -9.09
CA THR A 175 5.22 3.31 -10.20
C THR A 175 6.21 3.74 -11.28
N ARG A 176 6.20 5.03 -11.69
CA ARG A 176 7.18 5.57 -12.64
C ARG A 176 8.61 5.45 -12.14
N LEU A 177 8.84 5.74 -10.86
CA LEU A 177 10.16 5.59 -10.23
C LEU A 177 10.63 4.14 -10.27
N ALA A 178 9.76 3.19 -9.90
CA ALA A 178 10.07 1.76 -9.93
C ALA A 178 10.40 1.27 -11.35
N VAL A 179 9.68 1.77 -12.37
CA VAL A 179 9.96 1.42 -13.77
C VAL A 179 11.32 1.98 -14.21
N ARG A 180 11.66 3.22 -13.85
CA ARG A 180 13.01 3.76 -14.15
C ARG A 180 14.11 2.89 -13.55
N GLU A 181 13.95 2.46 -12.31
CA GLU A 181 14.90 1.56 -11.67
C GLU A 181 14.93 0.17 -12.33
N ALA A 182 13.79 -0.40 -12.67
CA ALA A 182 13.72 -1.68 -13.38
C ALA A 182 14.45 -1.64 -14.72
N LYS A 183 14.27 -0.58 -15.51
CA LYS A 183 14.99 -0.37 -16.78
C LYS A 183 16.49 -0.14 -16.57
N ARG A 184 16.87 0.54 -15.48
CA ARG A 184 18.30 0.71 -15.11
C ARG A 184 18.95 -0.64 -14.82
N LEU A 185 18.29 -1.53 -14.11
CA LEU A 185 18.80 -2.84 -13.71
C LEU A 185 18.75 -3.87 -14.84
N GLY A 186 17.62 -3.95 -15.55
CA GLY A 186 17.39 -4.93 -16.58
C GLY A 186 18.02 -4.60 -17.95
N GLY A 187 18.33 -3.32 -18.18
CA GLY A 187 18.77 -2.80 -19.48
C GLY A 187 17.66 -2.09 -20.26
N GLN A 188 18.02 -1.02 -20.98
CA GLN A 188 17.03 -0.16 -21.67
C GLN A 188 16.22 -0.91 -22.74
N ASP A 189 16.86 -1.81 -23.48
CA ASP A 189 16.24 -2.57 -24.57
C ASP A 189 15.69 -3.94 -24.12
N ALA A 190 15.92 -4.32 -22.85
CA ALA A 190 15.48 -5.60 -22.32
C ALA A 190 13.98 -5.56 -21.95
N PRO A 191 13.29 -6.71 -21.98
CA PRO A 191 11.87 -6.81 -21.64
C PRO A 191 11.53 -6.25 -20.26
N LEU A 192 10.44 -5.47 -20.20
CA LEU A 192 9.86 -4.92 -18.97
C LEU A 192 8.49 -5.56 -18.70
N HIS A 193 8.34 -6.20 -17.56
CA HIS A 193 7.06 -6.72 -17.10
C HIS A 193 6.51 -5.86 -15.96
N LEU A 194 5.19 -5.65 -15.94
CA LEU A 194 4.48 -5.11 -14.78
C LEU A 194 3.55 -6.19 -14.22
N VAL A 195 3.69 -6.49 -12.95
CA VAL A 195 2.81 -7.39 -12.20
C VAL A 195 2.08 -6.56 -11.16
N GLY A 196 0.76 -6.53 -11.25
CA GLY A 196 -0.08 -5.79 -10.33
C GLY A 196 -1.13 -6.67 -9.66
N PHE A 197 -1.21 -6.59 -8.34
CA PHE A 197 -2.26 -7.26 -7.57
C PHE A 197 -3.34 -6.25 -7.18
N SER A 198 -4.62 -6.53 -7.52
CA SER A 198 -5.77 -5.69 -7.17
C SER A 198 -5.54 -4.22 -7.57
N ASN A 199 -5.43 -3.28 -6.62
CA ASN A 199 -5.09 -1.88 -6.86
C ASN A 199 -3.80 -1.72 -7.68
N GLY A 200 -2.78 -2.53 -7.40
CA GLY A 200 -1.54 -2.56 -8.19
C GLY A 200 -1.78 -2.93 -9.65
N GLY A 201 -2.79 -3.78 -9.93
CA GLY A 201 -3.24 -4.10 -11.29
C GLY A 201 -3.80 -2.87 -12.01
N ALA A 202 -4.61 -2.06 -11.32
CA ALA A 202 -5.14 -0.81 -11.88
C ALA A 202 -4.01 0.18 -12.20
N LEU A 203 -3.00 0.29 -11.31
CA LEU A 203 -1.83 1.13 -11.55
C LEU A 203 -0.98 0.64 -12.73
N ALA A 204 -0.82 -0.69 -12.87
CA ALA A 204 -0.09 -1.28 -13.99
C ALA A 204 -0.77 -0.96 -15.34
N VAL A 205 -2.11 -1.10 -15.39
CA VAL A 205 -2.91 -0.73 -16.58
C VAL A 205 -2.80 0.77 -16.86
N LYS A 206 -2.99 1.61 -15.84
CA LYS A 206 -2.88 3.08 -16.00
C LYS A 206 -1.50 3.48 -16.50
N TYR A 207 -0.43 2.88 -15.95
CA TYR A 207 0.94 3.14 -16.43
C TYR A 207 1.13 2.75 -17.91
N ALA A 208 0.60 1.58 -18.32
CA ALA A 208 0.71 1.14 -19.70
C ALA A 208 -0.01 2.09 -20.67
N LEU A 209 -1.21 2.57 -20.29
CA LEU A 209 -1.95 3.56 -21.08
C LEU A 209 -1.18 4.88 -21.18
N ASP A 210 -0.64 5.38 -20.06
CA ASP A 210 0.18 6.59 -20.06
C ASP A 210 1.44 6.45 -20.94
N ALA A 211 2.05 5.26 -20.97
CA ALA A 211 3.22 5.00 -21.80
C ALA A 211 2.88 4.95 -23.31
N MET A 212 1.64 4.65 -23.68
CA MET A 212 1.17 4.74 -25.08
C MET A 212 1.05 6.20 -25.55
N GLU A 213 0.77 7.12 -24.63
CA GLU A 213 0.55 8.55 -24.94
C GLU A 213 1.82 9.40 -24.72
N ASN A 214 2.73 8.93 -23.86
CA ASN A 214 3.94 9.66 -23.46
C ASN A 214 5.21 8.87 -23.81
N PRO A 215 5.94 9.25 -24.89
CA PRO A 215 7.14 8.54 -25.32
C PRO A 215 8.32 8.62 -24.35
N LYS A 216 8.23 9.42 -23.27
CA LYS A 216 9.23 9.47 -22.20
C LYS A 216 9.08 8.30 -21.20
N LEU A 217 7.95 7.62 -21.22
CA LEU A 217 7.70 6.45 -20.39
C LEU A 217 8.08 5.17 -21.15
N ALA A 218 8.77 4.26 -20.48
CA ALA A 218 9.09 2.96 -21.06
C ALA A 218 7.82 2.08 -21.12
N PRO A 219 7.35 1.66 -22.29
CA PRO A 219 6.19 0.80 -22.37
C PRO A 219 6.52 -0.58 -21.81
N PRO A 220 5.59 -1.20 -21.07
CA PRO A 220 5.78 -2.58 -20.62
C PRO A 220 5.52 -3.57 -21.78
N ASP A 221 6.36 -4.61 -21.86
CA ASP A 221 6.17 -5.71 -22.83
C ASP A 221 5.06 -6.67 -22.36
N ARG A 222 4.83 -6.78 -21.06
CA ARG A 222 3.78 -7.62 -20.47
C ARG A 222 3.13 -7.00 -19.24
N LEU A 223 1.81 -7.17 -19.16
CA LEU A 223 1.01 -6.90 -17.96
C LEU A 223 0.52 -8.22 -17.38
N ILE A 224 0.71 -8.43 -16.08
CA ILE A 224 0.19 -9.57 -15.33
C ILE A 224 -0.69 -9.00 -14.22
N LEU A 225 -1.97 -9.27 -14.30
CA LEU A 225 -2.99 -8.75 -13.39
C LEU A 225 -3.52 -9.89 -12.54
N LEU A 226 -3.50 -9.69 -11.21
CA LEU A 226 -3.86 -10.69 -10.19
C LEU A 226 -4.99 -10.15 -9.30
#